data_92ef195e33c8849ed73f232adba18817
#
_entry.id   92ef195e33c8849ed73f232adba18817
#
_cell.length_a   1.000
_cell.length_b   1.000
_cell.length_c   1.000
_cell.angle_alpha   90.00
_cell.angle_beta   90.00
_cell.angle_gamma   90.00
#
_symmetry.space_group_name_H-M   'P 1'
#
loop_
_entity.id
_entity.type
_entity.pdbx_description
1 polymer ?
#
loop_
_entity_poly.entity_id
_entity_poly.type
_entity_poly.pdbx_seq_one_letter_code
_entity_poly.pdbx_strand_id
1 'polypeptide(L)'
;MRIVFAGTPEFAAEHLKALLDSPYEIVAVYTQPDRPAGRGQKLMPSAVKALAVAHDIPVLQPPTLRNADAQAELAALKPDLMVVVAYGLILPQAVLDIPRLGCINSHASLLPRWRGAAPIQRAVQAGDAESGVTVMRMEAGLDTGPMLLKVVTPISAEDTGGTLHDRLAEMGPPAVLQAIAGLAAGTLQGEAQDDTLATYAHKLNKDEARIDWSRPAVELERLIRAFNPWPVCHSTLDGESVKVLAARLSTGKGAPGEILSASKDGLEVACGDQALSLTRLQLPGGKALNFSDLFNSRREKFANGKVLGQ
;
A
#
# COMPACT_ATOMS: atom_id res chain seq x y z
N MET A 1 1.22 -29.85 -6.80
CA MET A 1 1.28 -29.13 -5.51
C MET A 1 -0.07 -28.46 -5.27
N ARG A 2 -0.64 -28.69 -4.12
CA ARG A 2 -1.93 -28.10 -3.69
C ARG A 2 -1.65 -26.82 -2.93
N ILE A 3 -2.18 -25.69 -3.42
CA ILE A 3 -1.95 -24.37 -2.85
C ILE A 3 -3.29 -23.80 -2.36
N VAL A 4 -3.29 -23.27 -1.15
CA VAL A 4 -4.31 -22.39 -0.63
C VAL A 4 -3.79 -20.96 -0.73
N PHE A 5 -4.58 -20.06 -1.29
CA PHE A 5 -4.25 -18.65 -1.39
C PHE A 5 -5.07 -17.83 -0.38
N ALA A 6 -4.43 -16.86 0.26
CA ALA A 6 -5.12 -15.92 1.16
C ALA A 6 -4.73 -14.48 0.82
N GLY A 7 -5.70 -13.65 0.56
CA GLY A 7 -5.49 -12.25 0.23
C GLY A 7 -6.80 -11.49 0.06
N THR A 8 -6.71 -10.18 -0.04
CA THR A 8 -7.92 -9.34 -0.07
C THR A 8 -7.91 -8.28 -1.18
N PRO A 9 -6.96 -7.31 -1.24
CA PRO A 9 -7.03 -6.21 -2.20
C PRO A 9 -6.51 -6.57 -3.60
N GLU A 10 -6.55 -5.61 -4.50
CA GLU A 10 -6.03 -5.72 -5.87
C GLU A 10 -4.59 -6.23 -5.93
N PHE A 11 -3.73 -5.77 -5.04
CA PHE A 11 -2.35 -6.23 -4.97
C PHE A 11 -2.28 -7.76 -4.80
N ALA A 12 -3.13 -8.32 -3.96
CA ALA A 12 -3.24 -9.77 -3.77
C ALA A 12 -3.87 -10.47 -4.98
N ALA A 13 -4.87 -9.85 -5.61
CA ALA A 13 -5.52 -10.41 -6.79
C ALA A 13 -4.54 -10.61 -7.96
N GLU A 14 -3.58 -9.71 -8.15
CA GLU A 14 -2.53 -9.87 -9.18
C GLU A 14 -1.67 -11.12 -8.91
N HIS A 15 -1.38 -11.41 -7.65
CA HIS A 15 -0.67 -12.65 -7.28
C HIS A 15 -1.52 -13.89 -7.53
N LEU A 16 -2.79 -13.86 -7.16
CA LEU A 16 -3.72 -14.97 -7.44
C LEU A 16 -3.83 -15.25 -8.93
N LYS A 17 -3.94 -14.21 -9.76
CA LYS A 17 -4.00 -14.34 -11.21
C LYS A 17 -2.78 -15.09 -11.76
N ALA A 18 -1.59 -14.74 -11.32
CA ALA A 18 -0.37 -15.43 -11.74
C ALA A 18 -0.35 -16.91 -11.29
N LEU A 19 -0.85 -17.20 -10.08
CA LEU A 19 -0.98 -18.58 -9.60
C LEU A 19 -1.99 -19.38 -10.39
N LEU A 20 -3.11 -18.78 -10.79
CA LEU A 20 -4.11 -19.44 -11.65
C LEU A 20 -3.56 -19.79 -13.05
N ASP A 21 -2.65 -18.97 -13.57
CA ASP A 21 -1.97 -19.21 -14.85
C ASP A 21 -0.78 -20.19 -14.72
N SER A 22 -0.44 -20.61 -13.50
CA SER A 22 0.66 -21.54 -13.21
C SER A 22 0.19 -22.99 -13.26
N PRO A 23 1.13 -23.97 -13.26
CA PRO A 23 0.77 -25.38 -13.21
C PRO A 23 0.28 -25.87 -11.85
N TYR A 24 0.27 -25.00 -10.82
CA TYR A 24 -0.15 -25.38 -9.48
C TYR A 24 -1.67 -25.43 -9.34
N GLU A 25 -2.16 -26.33 -8.49
CA GLU A 25 -3.58 -26.44 -8.17
C GLU A 25 -3.95 -25.50 -7.04
N ILE A 26 -4.77 -24.49 -7.33
CA ILE A 26 -5.32 -23.59 -6.30
C ILE A 26 -6.62 -24.20 -5.79
N VAL A 27 -6.56 -24.83 -4.62
CA VAL A 27 -7.66 -25.64 -4.08
C VAL A 27 -8.73 -24.80 -3.39
N ALA A 28 -8.37 -23.65 -2.85
CA ALA A 28 -9.28 -22.71 -2.22
C ALA A 28 -8.62 -21.34 -2.07
N VAL A 29 -9.45 -20.34 -1.89
CA VAL A 29 -9.06 -18.95 -1.65
C VAL A 29 -9.69 -18.47 -0.35
N TYR A 30 -8.86 -17.91 0.52
CA TYR A 30 -9.26 -17.21 1.74
C TYR A 30 -9.19 -15.71 1.49
N THR A 31 -10.24 -15.01 1.88
CA THR A 31 -10.29 -13.54 1.79
C THR A 31 -11.15 -13.00 2.92
N GLN A 32 -11.00 -11.72 3.22
CA GLN A 32 -11.82 -11.09 4.26
C GLN A 32 -13.30 -11.09 3.87
N PRO A 33 -14.20 -11.10 4.87
CA PRO A 33 -15.64 -10.96 4.62
C PRO A 33 -15.96 -9.72 3.78
N ASP A 34 -17.02 -9.80 2.97
CA ASP A 34 -17.51 -8.67 2.20
C ASP A 34 -17.78 -7.47 3.11
N ARG A 35 -17.45 -6.28 2.63
CA ARG A 35 -17.59 -5.03 3.41
C ARG A 35 -18.44 -4.02 2.66
N PRO A 36 -19.17 -3.16 3.40
CA PRO A 36 -19.86 -2.02 2.79
C PRO A 36 -18.86 -1.09 2.10
N ALA A 37 -19.13 -0.72 0.86
CA ALA A 37 -18.28 0.18 0.08
C ALA A 37 -19.10 1.08 -0.84
N GLY A 38 -18.48 2.21 -1.23
CA GLY A 38 -19.07 3.17 -2.15
C GLY A 38 -20.28 3.92 -1.60
N ARG A 39 -20.93 4.67 -2.48
CA ARG A 39 -22.19 5.37 -2.17
C ARG A 39 -23.31 4.33 -1.97
N GLY A 40 -24.04 4.43 -0.86
CA GLY A 40 -25.09 3.51 -0.51
C GLY A 40 -24.66 2.29 0.31
N GLN A 41 -23.36 2.17 0.64
CA GLN A 41 -22.82 1.16 1.58
C GLN A 41 -23.27 -0.28 1.26
N LYS A 42 -23.30 -0.65 -0.02
CA LYS A 42 -23.56 -2.02 -0.44
C LYS A 42 -22.39 -2.93 -0.10
N LEU A 43 -22.69 -4.17 0.29
CA LEU A 43 -21.66 -5.19 0.51
C LEU A 43 -20.98 -5.50 -0.81
N MET A 44 -19.65 -5.32 -0.85
CA MET A 44 -18.82 -5.58 -2.02
C MET A 44 -17.83 -6.70 -1.74
N PRO A 45 -17.65 -7.63 -2.69
CA PRO A 45 -16.61 -8.63 -2.57
C PRO A 45 -15.23 -7.99 -2.68
N SER A 46 -14.24 -8.63 -2.06
CA SER A 46 -12.84 -8.27 -2.28
C SER A 46 -12.42 -8.53 -3.74
N ALA A 47 -11.37 -7.87 -4.19
CA ALA A 47 -10.79 -8.13 -5.52
C ALA A 47 -10.40 -9.61 -5.68
N VAL A 48 -9.86 -10.22 -4.63
CA VAL A 48 -9.49 -11.64 -4.60
C VAL A 48 -10.71 -12.54 -4.73
N LYS A 49 -11.80 -12.25 -4.00
CA LYS A 49 -13.05 -13.01 -4.13
C LYS A 49 -13.61 -12.92 -5.55
N ALA A 50 -13.68 -11.73 -6.11
CA ALA A 50 -14.20 -11.52 -7.46
C ALA A 50 -13.44 -12.36 -8.50
N LEU A 51 -12.12 -12.39 -8.39
CA LEU A 51 -11.27 -13.20 -9.29
C LEU A 51 -11.48 -14.70 -9.06
N ALA A 52 -11.52 -15.16 -7.81
CA ALA A 52 -11.73 -16.56 -7.49
C ALA A 52 -13.08 -17.08 -7.98
N VAL A 53 -14.15 -16.32 -7.79
CA VAL A 53 -15.50 -16.64 -8.29
C VAL A 53 -15.51 -16.76 -9.80
N ALA A 54 -14.86 -15.85 -10.52
CA ALA A 54 -14.75 -15.89 -11.98
C ALA A 54 -14.03 -17.13 -12.50
N HIS A 55 -13.21 -17.80 -11.69
CA HIS A 55 -12.47 -19.01 -12.02
C HIS A 55 -13.00 -20.27 -11.33
N ASP A 56 -14.18 -20.18 -10.73
CA ASP A 56 -14.82 -21.31 -10.03
C ASP A 56 -13.97 -21.92 -8.90
N ILE A 57 -13.16 -21.11 -8.24
CA ILE A 57 -12.37 -21.51 -7.09
C ILE A 57 -13.19 -21.33 -5.80
N PRO A 58 -13.25 -22.32 -4.91
CA PRO A 58 -13.92 -22.20 -3.63
C PRO A 58 -13.38 -21.02 -2.81
N VAL A 59 -14.28 -20.20 -2.26
CA VAL A 59 -13.95 -19.01 -1.46
C VAL A 59 -14.40 -19.23 -0.02
N LEU A 60 -13.48 -19.01 0.93
CA LEU A 60 -13.75 -19.07 2.36
C LEU A 60 -13.49 -17.67 2.97
N GLN A 61 -14.42 -17.23 3.78
CA GLN A 61 -14.41 -15.88 4.37
C GLN A 61 -14.58 -15.93 5.89
N PRO A 62 -13.78 -16.71 6.63
CA PRO A 62 -13.90 -16.75 8.07
C PRO A 62 -13.54 -15.38 8.66
N PRO A 63 -14.25 -14.93 9.73
CA PRO A 63 -13.90 -13.70 10.42
C PRO A 63 -12.61 -13.82 11.22
N THR A 64 -12.20 -15.04 11.54
CA THR A 64 -10.97 -15.37 12.26
C THR A 64 -10.50 -16.78 11.93
N LEU A 65 -9.20 -17.02 12.04
CA LEU A 65 -8.59 -18.35 11.95
C LEU A 65 -8.16 -18.90 13.31
N ARG A 66 -8.60 -18.26 14.38
CA ARG A 66 -8.23 -18.66 15.75
C ARG A 66 -9.06 -19.78 16.33
N ASN A 67 -10.22 -20.09 15.74
CA ASN A 67 -11.10 -21.15 16.23
C ASN A 67 -10.80 -22.50 15.59
N ALA A 68 -11.16 -23.56 16.30
CA ALA A 68 -10.89 -24.94 15.88
C ALA A 68 -11.60 -25.33 14.59
N ASP A 69 -12.82 -24.83 14.36
CA ASP A 69 -13.60 -25.16 13.15
C ASP A 69 -12.93 -24.61 11.87
N ALA A 70 -12.50 -23.36 11.90
CA ALA A 70 -11.78 -22.75 10.77
C ALA A 70 -10.44 -23.46 10.49
N GLN A 71 -9.73 -23.88 11.54
CA GLN A 71 -8.48 -24.63 11.41
C GLN A 71 -8.72 -26.04 10.85
N ALA A 72 -9.76 -26.73 11.28
CA ALA A 72 -10.15 -28.04 10.75
C ALA A 72 -10.55 -27.96 9.26
N GLU A 73 -11.27 -26.93 8.87
CA GLU A 73 -11.66 -26.68 7.48
C GLU A 73 -10.45 -26.49 6.58
N LEU A 74 -9.47 -25.72 7.02
CA LEU A 74 -8.21 -25.53 6.29
C LEU A 74 -7.42 -26.85 6.21
N ALA A 75 -7.30 -27.58 7.31
CA ALA A 75 -6.61 -28.87 7.35
C ALA A 75 -7.23 -29.91 6.40
N ALA A 76 -8.56 -29.90 6.28
CA ALA A 76 -9.28 -30.80 5.37
C ALA A 76 -8.96 -30.57 3.89
N LEU A 77 -8.51 -29.38 3.52
CA LEU A 77 -8.04 -29.06 2.16
C LEU A 77 -6.69 -29.71 1.81
N LYS A 78 -5.97 -30.19 2.80
CA LYS A 78 -4.63 -30.82 2.66
C LYS A 78 -3.67 -29.98 1.80
N PRO A 79 -3.43 -28.70 2.16
CA PRO A 79 -2.54 -27.85 1.38
C PRO A 79 -1.09 -28.28 1.53
N ASP A 80 -0.34 -28.26 0.42
CA ASP A 80 1.11 -28.37 0.47
C ASP A 80 1.75 -27.04 0.88
N LEU A 81 1.16 -25.94 0.43
CA LEU A 81 1.65 -24.58 0.67
C LEU A 81 0.47 -23.62 0.81
N MET A 82 0.60 -22.63 1.67
CA MET A 82 -0.30 -21.49 1.73
C MET A 82 0.44 -20.23 1.30
N VAL A 83 -0.08 -19.52 0.31
CA VAL A 83 0.44 -18.23 -0.17
C VAL A 83 -0.44 -17.14 0.37
N VAL A 84 0.15 -16.22 1.12
CA VAL A 84 -0.55 -15.12 1.80
C VAL A 84 -0.06 -13.79 1.22
N VAL A 85 -0.99 -12.97 0.77
CA VAL A 85 -0.69 -11.62 0.23
C VAL A 85 -1.75 -10.64 0.71
N ALA A 86 -1.39 -9.75 1.61
CA ALA A 86 -2.29 -8.72 2.13
C ALA A 86 -3.66 -9.29 2.56
N TYR A 87 -3.65 -10.33 3.37
CA TYR A 87 -4.87 -11.01 3.81
C TYR A 87 -5.62 -10.22 4.88
N GLY A 88 -4.90 -9.72 5.87
CA GLY A 88 -5.45 -8.88 6.92
C GLY A 88 -5.99 -9.63 8.15
N LEU A 89 -5.82 -10.95 8.22
CA LEU A 89 -6.09 -11.75 9.42
C LEU A 89 -4.78 -12.34 9.96
N ILE A 90 -4.75 -12.48 11.28
CA ILE A 90 -3.63 -13.16 11.96
C ILE A 90 -3.72 -14.66 11.70
N LEU A 91 -2.60 -15.26 11.32
CA LEU A 91 -2.43 -16.71 11.22
C LEU A 91 -1.78 -17.22 12.50
N PRO A 92 -2.55 -17.87 13.39
CA PRO A 92 -1.96 -18.48 14.58
C PRO A 92 -1.03 -19.66 14.22
N GLN A 93 -0.18 -20.06 15.14
CA GLN A 93 0.78 -21.15 14.91
C GLN A 93 0.11 -22.44 14.41
N ALA A 94 -1.08 -22.77 14.94
CA ALA A 94 -1.84 -23.93 14.49
C ALA A 94 -2.18 -23.89 12.99
N VAL A 95 -2.42 -22.68 12.43
CA VAL A 95 -2.65 -22.49 10.99
C VAL A 95 -1.35 -22.57 10.21
N LEU A 96 -0.29 -21.93 10.70
CA LEU A 96 1.03 -21.93 10.05
C LEU A 96 1.61 -23.33 9.88
N ASP A 97 1.27 -24.24 10.78
CA ASP A 97 1.75 -25.63 10.79
C ASP A 97 0.94 -26.57 9.88
N ILE A 98 -0.23 -26.14 9.37
CA ILE A 98 -1.09 -26.99 8.55
C ILE A 98 -0.47 -27.31 7.19
N PRO A 99 0.01 -26.35 6.38
CA PRO A 99 0.60 -26.70 5.10
C PRO A 99 1.94 -27.42 5.26
N ARG A 100 2.14 -28.46 4.48
CA ARG A 100 3.37 -29.28 4.56
C ARG A 100 4.64 -28.46 4.35
N LEU A 101 4.63 -27.50 3.42
CA LEU A 101 5.74 -26.60 3.13
C LEU A 101 5.63 -25.25 3.87
N GLY A 102 4.64 -25.10 4.75
CA GLY A 102 4.40 -23.89 5.51
C GLY A 102 3.61 -22.83 4.75
N CYS A 103 3.69 -21.61 5.27
CA CYS A 103 3.04 -20.42 4.69
C CYS A 103 4.11 -19.44 4.24
N ILE A 104 3.92 -18.84 3.07
CA ILE A 104 4.78 -17.78 2.55
C ILE A 104 3.97 -16.51 2.31
N ASN A 105 4.63 -15.37 2.41
CA ASN A 105 4.01 -14.04 2.22
C ASN A 105 4.81 -13.23 1.22
N SER A 106 4.12 -12.53 0.34
CA SER A 106 4.70 -11.51 -0.53
C SER A 106 4.54 -10.16 0.15
N HIS A 107 5.63 -9.65 0.72
CA HIS A 107 5.63 -8.39 1.45
C HIS A 107 6.20 -7.26 0.60
N ALA A 108 5.50 -6.14 0.53
CA ALA A 108 5.82 -5.02 -0.35
C ALA A 108 6.89 -4.09 0.26
N SER A 109 7.98 -4.65 0.73
CA SER A 109 9.18 -3.92 1.18
C SER A 109 10.43 -4.79 1.09
N LEU A 110 11.57 -4.18 1.27
CA LEU A 110 12.86 -4.85 1.46
C LEU A 110 13.06 -5.13 2.95
N LEU A 111 12.49 -6.25 3.44
CA LEU A 111 12.61 -6.64 4.86
C LEU A 111 14.09 -6.77 5.28
N PRO A 112 14.42 -6.44 6.52
CA PRO A 112 13.56 -6.14 7.69
C PRO A 112 13.00 -4.71 7.75
N ARG A 113 13.26 -3.89 6.73
CA ARG A 113 12.69 -2.55 6.66
C ARG A 113 11.21 -2.60 6.32
N TRP A 114 10.41 -1.80 7.03
CA TRP A 114 8.98 -1.63 6.80
C TRP A 114 8.14 -2.90 7.02
N ARG A 115 8.37 -3.60 8.13
CA ARG A 115 7.41 -4.59 8.63
C ARG A 115 6.07 -3.90 8.89
N GLY A 116 4.95 -4.57 8.63
CA GLY A 116 3.62 -4.06 8.97
C GLY A 116 2.74 -3.71 7.77
N ALA A 117 1.75 -2.83 8.00
CA ALA A 117 0.57 -2.71 7.15
C ALA A 117 0.73 -1.80 5.91
N ALA A 118 1.61 -0.79 5.96
CA ALA A 118 1.69 0.24 4.90
C ALA A 118 3.13 0.47 4.39
N PRO A 119 3.86 -0.59 3.99
CA PRO A 119 5.27 -0.45 3.63
C PRO A 119 5.50 0.43 2.40
N ILE A 120 4.61 0.41 1.42
CA ILE A 120 4.75 1.17 0.17
C ILE A 120 4.74 2.67 0.47
N GLN A 121 3.73 3.14 1.17
CA GLN A 121 3.58 4.56 1.50
C GLN A 121 4.69 5.06 2.42
N ARG A 122 5.08 4.24 3.40
CA ARG A 122 6.15 4.64 4.34
C ARG A 122 7.51 4.76 3.66
N ALA A 123 7.81 3.92 2.67
CA ALA A 123 9.05 4.01 1.89
C ALA A 123 9.12 5.33 1.11
N VAL A 124 8.03 5.72 0.44
CA VAL A 124 7.96 7.01 -0.28
C VAL A 124 8.05 8.18 0.70
N GLN A 125 7.29 8.13 1.80
CA GLN A 125 7.28 9.17 2.84
C GLN A 125 8.66 9.39 3.47
N ALA A 126 9.40 8.33 3.70
CA ALA A 126 10.76 8.41 4.27
C ALA A 126 11.80 8.91 3.27
N GLY A 127 11.48 8.95 1.98
CA GLY A 127 12.43 9.31 0.93
C GLY A 127 13.44 8.21 0.65
N ASP A 128 13.07 6.96 0.80
CA ASP A 128 13.94 5.82 0.49
C ASP A 128 14.32 5.84 -0.99
N ALA A 129 15.57 5.50 -1.28
CA ALA A 129 16.07 5.45 -2.66
C ALA A 129 15.54 4.25 -3.43
N GLU A 130 15.18 3.18 -2.72
CA GLU A 130 14.68 1.94 -3.31
C GLU A 130 13.67 1.26 -2.41
N SER A 131 12.85 0.42 -3.01
CA SER A 131 11.95 -0.50 -2.36
C SER A 131 11.95 -1.83 -3.10
N GLY A 132 11.02 -2.69 -2.84
CA GLY A 132 10.91 -3.98 -3.51
C GLY A 132 9.88 -4.89 -2.87
N VAL A 133 9.98 -6.15 -3.22
CA VAL A 133 9.15 -7.21 -2.64
C VAL A 133 10.08 -8.24 -1.99
N THR A 134 9.74 -8.65 -0.78
CA THR A 134 10.36 -9.79 -0.10
C THR A 134 9.35 -10.91 -0.01
N VAL A 135 9.66 -12.05 -0.61
CA VAL A 135 8.93 -13.29 -0.35
C VAL A 135 9.55 -13.93 0.88
N MET A 136 8.78 -14.14 1.92
CA MET A 136 9.26 -14.64 3.20
C MET A 136 8.44 -15.82 3.69
N ARG A 137 9.05 -16.66 4.51
CA ARG A 137 8.34 -17.70 5.27
C ARG A 137 7.65 -17.04 6.46
N MET A 138 6.38 -17.36 6.67
CA MET A 138 5.62 -16.78 7.78
C MET A 138 5.90 -17.46 9.10
N GLU A 139 5.97 -16.66 10.14
CA GLU A 139 6.07 -17.02 11.55
C GLU A 139 4.97 -16.33 12.35
N ALA A 140 4.87 -16.60 13.64
CA ALA A 140 3.89 -15.95 14.52
C ALA A 140 4.10 -14.44 14.70
N GLY A 141 5.33 -13.96 14.51
CA GLY A 141 5.66 -12.53 14.61
C GLY A 141 5.22 -11.73 13.37
N LEU A 142 5.10 -10.42 13.53
CA LEU A 142 4.73 -9.51 12.45
C LEU A 142 5.88 -9.37 11.46
N ASP A 143 5.77 -10.04 10.31
CA ASP A 143 6.72 -9.97 9.19
C ASP A 143 8.18 -10.26 9.58
N THR A 144 8.37 -11.16 10.53
CA THR A 144 9.68 -11.47 11.12
C THR A 144 10.35 -12.70 10.53
N GLY A 145 9.67 -13.47 9.70
CA GLY A 145 10.12 -14.75 9.20
C GLY A 145 11.31 -14.67 8.24
N PRO A 146 11.97 -15.81 7.99
CA PRO A 146 13.11 -15.88 7.08
C PRO A 146 12.74 -15.42 5.67
N MET A 147 13.63 -14.63 5.06
CA MET A 147 13.49 -14.11 3.70
C MET A 147 13.93 -15.19 2.71
N LEU A 148 13.06 -15.49 1.76
CA LEU A 148 13.30 -16.50 0.71
C LEU A 148 13.86 -15.87 -0.57
N LEU A 149 13.31 -14.70 -0.96
CA LEU A 149 13.66 -14.03 -2.21
C LEU A 149 13.36 -12.55 -2.08
N LYS A 150 14.21 -11.70 -2.66
CA LYS A 150 14.00 -10.25 -2.76
C LYS A 150 14.12 -9.81 -4.20
N VAL A 151 13.24 -8.91 -4.61
CA VAL A 151 13.34 -8.16 -5.86
C VAL A 151 13.30 -6.67 -5.57
N VAL A 152 14.19 -5.92 -6.19
CA VAL A 152 14.46 -4.50 -5.88
C VAL A 152 14.03 -3.60 -7.03
N THR A 153 13.49 -2.45 -6.71
CA THR A 153 13.20 -1.37 -7.67
C THR A 153 13.63 -0.03 -7.09
N PRO A 154 14.17 0.89 -7.89
CA PRO A 154 14.39 2.26 -7.44
C PRO A 154 13.06 2.97 -7.18
N ILE A 155 13.08 3.94 -6.27
CA ILE A 155 12.00 4.91 -6.07
C ILE A 155 12.46 6.21 -6.70
N SER A 156 11.75 6.69 -7.72
CA SER A 156 12.08 7.95 -8.38
C SER A 156 11.44 9.14 -7.65
N ALA A 157 11.91 10.34 -7.95
CA ALA A 157 11.30 11.58 -7.45
C ALA A 157 9.86 11.79 -7.94
N GLU A 158 9.46 11.10 -9.01
CA GLU A 158 8.11 11.17 -9.59
C GLU A 158 7.17 10.10 -9.02
N ASP A 159 7.69 9.11 -8.29
CA ASP A 159 6.87 8.04 -7.73
C ASP A 159 5.92 8.56 -6.65
N THR A 160 4.69 8.09 -6.74
CA THR A 160 3.69 8.20 -5.68
C THR A 160 3.50 6.85 -4.99
N GLY A 161 2.76 6.83 -3.89
CA GLY A 161 2.32 5.56 -3.30
C GLY A 161 1.62 4.66 -4.32
N GLY A 162 0.79 5.25 -5.20
CA GLY A 162 0.09 4.52 -6.27
C GLY A 162 0.99 3.95 -7.34
N THR A 163 1.93 4.72 -7.87
CA THR A 163 2.83 4.23 -8.93
C THR A 163 3.77 3.15 -8.42
N LEU A 164 4.29 3.31 -7.22
CA LEU A 164 5.11 2.27 -6.58
C LEU A 164 4.30 1.01 -6.30
N HIS A 165 3.08 1.16 -5.77
CA HIS A 165 2.15 0.04 -5.57
C HIS A 165 1.96 -0.76 -6.85
N ASP A 166 1.66 -0.11 -7.96
CA ASP A 166 1.40 -0.78 -9.24
C ASP A 166 2.63 -1.52 -9.74
N ARG A 167 3.81 -0.92 -9.61
CA ARG A 167 5.08 -1.56 -9.99
C ARG A 167 5.39 -2.79 -9.12
N LEU A 168 5.19 -2.71 -7.82
CA LEU A 168 5.38 -3.85 -6.92
C LEU A 168 4.33 -4.95 -7.14
N ALA A 169 3.10 -4.59 -7.53
CA ALA A 169 2.06 -5.54 -7.90
C ALA A 169 2.42 -6.34 -9.16
N GLU A 170 3.23 -5.79 -10.06
CA GLU A 170 3.78 -6.50 -11.22
C GLU A 170 5.00 -7.35 -10.88
N MET A 171 5.83 -6.89 -9.93
CA MET A 171 7.07 -7.56 -9.54
C MET A 171 6.86 -8.72 -8.59
N GLY A 172 5.86 -8.64 -7.73
CA GLY A 172 5.58 -9.64 -6.69
C GLY A 172 5.22 -11.02 -7.23
N PRO A 173 4.27 -11.15 -8.18
CA PRO A 173 3.84 -12.44 -8.67
C PRO A 173 4.95 -13.33 -9.25
N PRO A 174 5.83 -12.84 -10.14
CA PRO A 174 6.96 -13.65 -10.60
C PRO A 174 7.91 -14.08 -9.48
N ALA A 175 8.13 -13.22 -8.49
CA ALA A 175 8.95 -13.54 -7.32
C ALA A 175 8.34 -14.68 -6.49
N VAL A 176 7.03 -14.64 -6.27
CA VAL A 176 6.31 -15.72 -5.58
C VAL A 176 6.42 -17.04 -6.34
N LEU A 177 6.20 -17.04 -7.65
CA LEU A 177 6.33 -18.24 -8.47
C LEU A 177 7.73 -18.82 -8.41
N GLN A 178 8.76 -18.00 -8.45
CA GLN A 178 10.15 -18.42 -8.32
C GLN A 178 10.42 -19.03 -6.92
N ALA A 179 9.89 -18.41 -5.87
CA ALA A 179 10.02 -18.93 -4.51
C ALA A 179 9.32 -20.29 -4.36
N ILE A 180 8.13 -20.46 -4.92
CA ILE A 180 7.39 -21.72 -4.91
C ILE A 180 8.20 -22.83 -5.61
N ALA A 181 8.75 -22.55 -6.79
CA ALA A 181 9.57 -23.51 -7.52
C ALA A 181 10.79 -23.95 -6.71
N GLY A 182 11.47 -23.01 -6.05
CA GLY A 182 12.61 -23.31 -5.18
C GLY A 182 12.24 -24.12 -3.93
N LEU A 183 11.10 -23.84 -3.32
CA LEU A 183 10.60 -24.63 -2.19
C LEU A 183 10.20 -26.04 -2.61
N ALA A 184 9.55 -26.19 -3.74
CA ALA A 184 9.17 -27.49 -4.29
C ALA A 184 10.38 -28.36 -4.60
N ALA A 185 11.46 -27.77 -5.13
CA ALA A 185 12.70 -28.45 -5.44
C ALA A 185 13.61 -28.67 -4.23
N GLY A 186 13.29 -28.07 -3.08
CA GLY A 186 14.14 -28.11 -1.89
C GLY A 186 15.46 -27.33 -2.03
N THR A 187 15.55 -26.41 -2.98
CA THR A 187 16.77 -25.64 -3.29
C THR A 187 16.78 -24.27 -2.67
N LEU A 188 15.65 -23.78 -2.16
CA LEU A 188 15.51 -22.44 -1.59
C LEU A 188 15.53 -22.50 -0.07
N GLN A 189 16.48 -21.80 0.53
CA GLN A 189 16.60 -21.65 1.97
C GLN A 189 16.32 -20.23 2.41
N GLY A 190 15.70 -20.08 3.60
CA GLY A 190 15.41 -18.77 4.17
C GLY A 190 16.64 -18.16 4.83
N GLU A 191 16.81 -16.86 4.63
CA GLU A 191 17.78 -16.03 5.34
C GLU A 191 17.10 -15.33 6.51
N ALA A 192 17.62 -15.52 7.73
CA ALA A 192 17.08 -14.85 8.90
C ALA A 192 17.19 -13.33 8.77
N GLN A 193 16.16 -12.62 9.20
CA GLN A 193 16.20 -11.16 9.25
C GLN A 193 17.09 -10.68 10.41
N ASP A 194 17.83 -9.59 10.19
CA ASP A 194 18.53 -8.90 11.25
C ASP A 194 17.55 -7.92 11.94
N ASP A 195 17.08 -8.29 13.12
CA ASP A 195 16.07 -7.50 13.86
C ASP A 195 16.58 -6.11 14.26
N THR A 196 17.90 -5.91 14.34
CA THR A 196 18.48 -4.58 14.64
C THR A 196 18.25 -3.56 13.52
N LEU A 197 17.98 -4.03 12.30
CA LEU A 197 17.69 -3.21 11.12
C LEU A 197 16.19 -3.06 10.86
N ALA A 198 15.35 -3.68 11.68
CA ALA A 198 13.91 -3.65 11.47
C ALA A 198 13.33 -2.26 11.70
N THR A 199 12.44 -1.85 10.79
CA THR A 199 11.58 -0.68 10.93
C THR A 199 10.14 -1.08 10.67
N TYR A 200 9.19 -0.23 11.07
CA TYR A 200 7.78 -0.58 11.07
C TYR A 200 6.96 0.43 10.27
N ALA A 201 6.08 -0.10 9.41
CA ALA A 201 5.16 0.65 8.58
C ALA A 201 3.75 0.54 9.15
N HIS A 202 3.43 1.41 10.09
CA HIS A 202 2.11 1.45 10.71
C HIS A 202 1.03 1.78 9.69
N LYS A 203 -0.17 1.24 9.91
CA LYS A 203 -1.34 1.51 9.09
C LYS A 203 -1.55 3.02 8.93
N LEU A 204 -1.91 3.44 7.71
CA LEU A 204 -2.18 4.85 7.43
C LEU A 204 -3.45 5.30 8.17
N ASN A 205 -3.38 6.52 8.70
CA ASN A 205 -4.50 7.19 9.34
C ASN A 205 -4.86 8.44 8.52
N LYS A 206 -6.15 8.68 8.31
CA LYS A 206 -6.62 9.88 7.59
C LYS A 206 -6.18 11.19 8.23
N ASP A 207 -5.99 11.21 9.54
CA ASP A 207 -5.53 12.39 10.27
C ASP A 207 -4.09 12.77 9.91
N GLU A 208 -3.25 11.78 9.55
CA GLU A 208 -1.89 12.03 9.06
C GLU A 208 -1.86 12.79 7.73
N ALA A 209 -2.94 12.74 6.97
CA ALA A 209 -3.06 13.40 5.66
C ALA A 209 -3.32 14.90 5.76
N ARG A 210 -3.66 15.41 6.95
CA ARG A 210 -3.77 16.85 7.18
C ARG A 210 -2.38 17.48 7.14
N ILE A 211 -2.18 18.43 6.23
CA ILE A 211 -0.88 19.07 6.06
C ILE A 211 -0.61 20.03 7.23
N ASP A 212 0.49 19.81 7.91
CA ASP A 212 1.07 20.74 8.87
C ASP A 212 2.14 21.58 8.16
N TRP A 213 1.77 22.78 7.76
CA TRP A 213 2.63 23.66 6.98
C TRP A 213 3.89 24.13 7.74
N SER A 214 3.96 23.94 9.05
CA SER A 214 5.16 24.24 9.84
C SER A 214 6.29 23.24 9.67
N ARG A 215 6.04 22.11 9.02
CA ARG A 215 7.04 21.09 8.72
C ARG A 215 7.89 21.49 7.51
N PRO A 216 9.11 20.93 7.39
CA PRO A 216 9.99 21.18 6.23
C PRO A 216 9.31 20.81 4.89
N ALA A 217 9.57 21.62 3.88
CA ALA A 217 8.97 21.44 2.55
C ALA A 217 9.27 20.04 1.96
N VAL A 218 10.50 19.54 2.15
CA VAL A 218 10.87 18.20 1.65
C VAL A 218 10.05 17.08 2.29
N GLU A 219 9.72 17.20 3.57
CA GLU A 219 8.89 16.21 4.25
C GLU A 219 7.45 16.24 3.75
N LEU A 220 6.91 17.42 3.54
CA LEU A 220 5.55 17.60 3.03
C LEU A 220 5.43 17.16 1.57
N GLU A 221 6.42 17.39 0.75
CA GLU A 221 6.46 16.92 -0.63
C GLU A 221 6.40 15.39 -0.69
N ARG A 222 7.20 14.72 0.13
CA ARG A 222 7.19 13.25 0.24
C ARG A 222 5.86 12.71 0.77
N LEU A 223 5.28 13.36 1.77
CA LEU A 223 3.98 12.98 2.31
C LEU A 223 2.88 13.06 1.25
N ILE A 224 2.86 14.13 0.47
CA ILE A 224 1.89 14.34 -0.62
C ILE A 224 2.01 13.22 -1.65
N ARG A 225 3.22 12.87 -2.07
CA ARG A 225 3.45 11.75 -3.00
C ARG A 225 3.07 10.40 -2.39
N ALA A 226 3.48 10.15 -1.16
CA ALA A 226 3.21 8.89 -0.46
C ALA A 226 1.71 8.61 -0.33
N PHE A 227 0.92 9.64 -0.06
CA PHE A 227 -0.52 9.52 0.21
C PHE A 227 -1.40 9.68 -1.03
N ASN A 228 -0.83 9.77 -2.21
CA ASN A 228 -1.55 9.76 -3.47
C ASN A 228 -1.54 8.32 -4.04
N PRO A 229 -2.67 7.68 -4.32
CA PRO A 229 -4.04 8.21 -4.39
C PRO A 229 -4.86 8.12 -3.11
N TRP A 230 -4.33 7.60 -2.02
CA TRP A 230 -5.04 7.45 -0.75
C TRP A 230 -4.08 7.57 0.44
N PRO A 231 -4.48 8.26 1.52
CA PRO A 231 -5.78 8.93 1.76
C PRO A 231 -5.93 10.29 1.09
N VAL A 232 -4.92 10.83 0.43
CA VAL A 232 -4.78 12.15 -0.18
C VAL A 232 -4.61 13.24 0.88
N CYS A 233 -3.49 13.94 0.82
CA CYS A 233 -3.23 15.07 1.70
C CYS A 233 -4.24 16.20 1.49
N HIS A 234 -4.57 16.89 2.55
CA HIS A 234 -5.54 17.99 2.51
C HIS A 234 -5.13 19.13 3.46
N SER A 235 -5.68 20.29 3.17
CA SER A 235 -5.59 21.47 4.00
C SER A 235 -6.92 22.23 3.94
N THR A 236 -6.98 23.39 4.55
CA THR A 236 -8.14 24.29 4.46
C THR A 236 -7.73 25.59 3.81
N LEU A 237 -8.64 26.19 3.06
CA LEU A 237 -8.53 27.55 2.49
C LEU A 237 -9.90 28.21 2.56
N ASP A 238 -9.97 29.37 3.18
CA ASP A 238 -11.22 30.09 3.46
C ASP A 238 -12.27 29.20 4.17
N GLY A 239 -11.83 28.33 5.08
CA GLY A 239 -12.67 27.38 5.82
C GLY A 239 -13.13 26.16 5.04
N GLU A 240 -12.75 26.02 3.78
CA GLU A 240 -13.11 24.87 2.95
C GLU A 240 -11.94 23.90 2.82
N SER A 241 -12.24 22.59 2.76
CA SER A 241 -11.23 21.56 2.55
C SER A 241 -10.70 21.56 1.12
N VAL A 242 -9.39 21.59 0.96
CA VAL A 242 -8.70 21.49 -0.32
C VAL A 242 -7.79 20.28 -0.28
N LYS A 243 -7.93 19.37 -1.25
CA LYS A 243 -7.03 18.21 -1.40
C LYS A 243 -5.83 18.59 -2.24
N VAL A 244 -4.65 18.14 -1.81
CA VAL A 244 -3.38 18.37 -2.49
C VAL A 244 -2.87 17.03 -3.02
N LEU A 245 -2.82 16.90 -4.34
CA LEU A 245 -2.45 15.64 -4.99
C LEU A 245 -1.02 15.64 -5.52
N ALA A 246 -0.50 16.81 -5.89
CA ALA A 246 0.88 16.91 -6.37
C ALA A 246 1.49 18.26 -5.98
N ALA A 247 2.79 18.25 -5.71
CA ALA A 247 3.57 19.43 -5.38
C ALA A 247 5.03 19.26 -5.82
N ARG A 248 5.74 20.37 -5.95
CA ARG A 248 7.17 20.43 -6.21
C ARG A 248 7.84 21.29 -5.15
N LEU A 249 9.10 21.01 -4.87
CA LEU A 249 9.90 21.87 -4.00
C LEU A 249 10.09 23.25 -4.64
N SER A 250 9.99 24.28 -3.82
CA SER A 250 10.22 25.66 -4.20
C SER A 250 11.06 26.37 -3.12
N THR A 251 11.67 27.48 -3.47
CA THR A 251 12.63 28.19 -2.60
C THR A 251 12.04 29.40 -1.89
N GLY A 252 10.76 29.72 -2.10
CA GLY A 252 10.08 30.84 -1.43
C GLY A 252 10.09 30.72 0.08
N LYS A 253 9.96 31.83 0.77
CA LYS A 253 9.90 31.92 2.23
C LYS A 253 8.77 32.81 2.68
N GLY A 254 8.10 32.41 3.75
CA GLY A 254 7.01 33.15 4.35
C GLY A 254 6.51 32.47 5.61
N ALA A 255 5.40 32.91 6.15
CA ALA A 255 4.74 32.26 7.26
C ALA A 255 4.17 30.88 6.80
N PRO A 256 4.25 29.84 7.64
CA PRO A 256 3.73 28.52 7.26
C PRO A 256 2.27 28.58 6.79
N GLY A 257 2.01 28.03 5.59
CA GLY A 257 0.70 28.04 4.96
C GLY A 257 0.38 29.26 4.11
N GLU A 258 1.21 30.29 4.14
CA GLU A 258 1.00 31.54 3.36
C GLU A 258 1.16 31.28 1.86
N ILE A 259 0.19 31.78 1.09
CA ILE A 259 0.28 31.80 -0.37
C ILE A 259 1.23 32.93 -0.78
N LEU A 260 2.38 32.53 -1.34
CA LEU A 260 3.44 33.47 -1.77
C LEU A 260 3.20 33.96 -3.19
N SER A 261 2.73 33.09 -4.06
CA SER A 261 2.40 33.42 -5.44
C SER A 261 1.46 32.38 -6.05
N ALA A 262 0.73 32.78 -7.08
CA ALA A 262 -0.07 31.87 -7.89
C ALA A 262 0.18 32.19 -9.37
N SER A 263 0.48 31.15 -10.15
CA SER A 263 0.72 31.25 -11.60
C SER A 263 0.20 30.00 -12.29
N LYS A 264 0.31 29.94 -13.60
CA LYS A 264 -0.02 28.73 -14.37
C LYS A 264 0.83 27.52 -13.95
N ASP A 265 2.02 27.76 -13.40
CA ASP A 265 2.97 26.70 -13.04
C ASP A 265 2.68 26.08 -11.67
N GLY A 266 1.93 26.78 -10.82
CA GLY A 266 1.58 26.26 -9.51
C GLY A 266 1.17 27.34 -8.50
N LEU A 267 0.72 26.87 -7.35
CA LEU A 267 0.42 27.67 -6.17
C LEU A 267 1.58 27.54 -5.18
N GLU A 268 2.37 28.58 -5.01
CA GLU A 268 3.49 28.58 -4.08
C GLU A 268 3.02 28.86 -2.68
N VAL A 269 3.29 27.93 -1.76
CA VAL A 269 2.88 27.99 -0.35
C VAL A 269 4.08 27.80 0.53
N ALA A 270 4.25 28.69 1.50
CA ALA A 270 5.35 28.64 2.46
C ALA A 270 5.21 27.44 3.42
N CYS A 271 6.32 26.82 3.72
CA CYS A 271 6.46 25.74 4.68
C CYS A 271 7.34 26.17 5.85
N GLY A 272 7.78 25.22 6.70
CA GLY A 272 8.61 25.52 7.86
C GLY A 272 10.00 26.08 7.54
N ASP A 273 10.52 25.77 6.36
CA ASP A 273 11.86 26.21 5.92
C ASP A 273 11.86 26.88 4.56
N GLN A 274 11.27 26.26 3.58
CA GLN A 274 11.16 26.72 2.20
C GLN A 274 9.68 26.74 1.78
N ALA A 275 9.37 26.42 0.53
CA ALA A 275 8.02 26.40 0.00
C ALA A 275 7.75 25.19 -0.86
N LEU A 276 6.48 24.95 -1.11
CA LEU A 276 6.00 24.02 -2.12
C LEU A 276 5.26 24.77 -3.21
N SER A 277 5.43 24.35 -4.45
CA SER A 277 4.56 24.73 -5.56
C SER A 277 3.53 23.62 -5.75
N LEU A 278 2.28 23.87 -5.39
CA LEU A 278 1.19 22.92 -5.53
C LEU A 278 0.74 22.90 -6.98
N THR A 279 0.80 21.72 -7.62
CA THR A 279 0.58 21.58 -9.06
C THR A 279 -0.73 20.89 -9.42
N ARG A 280 -1.33 20.16 -8.47
CA ARG A 280 -2.62 19.49 -8.66
C ARG A 280 -3.43 19.52 -7.38
N LEU A 281 -4.63 20.05 -7.47
CA LEU A 281 -5.54 20.25 -6.34
C LEU A 281 -6.94 19.74 -6.67
N GLN A 282 -7.72 19.49 -5.61
CA GLN A 282 -9.15 19.23 -5.73
C GLN A 282 -9.90 20.11 -4.74
N LEU A 283 -10.74 20.99 -5.27
CA LEU A 283 -11.64 21.83 -4.48
C LEU A 283 -12.90 21.04 -4.08
N PRO A 284 -13.63 21.50 -3.04
CA PRO A 284 -14.85 20.84 -2.60
C PRO A 284 -15.87 20.71 -3.76
N GLY A 285 -16.44 19.50 -3.90
CA GLY A 285 -17.42 19.19 -4.95
C GLY A 285 -16.87 19.15 -6.38
N GLY A 286 -15.59 19.38 -6.58
CA GLY A 286 -14.93 19.38 -7.87
C GLY A 286 -14.13 18.12 -8.16
N LYS A 287 -13.46 18.13 -9.30
CA LYS A 287 -12.49 17.11 -9.72
C LYS A 287 -11.07 17.52 -9.35
N ALA A 288 -10.16 16.55 -9.29
CA ALA A 288 -8.75 16.85 -9.23
C ALA A 288 -8.29 17.48 -10.56
N LEU A 289 -7.74 18.69 -10.49
CA LEU A 289 -7.31 19.44 -11.65
C LEU A 289 -5.85 19.89 -11.52
N ASN A 290 -5.17 20.03 -12.63
CA ASN A 290 -3.91 20.75 -12.66
C ASN A 290 -4.12 22.20 -12.23
N PHE A 291 -3.18 22.76 -11.50
CA PHE A 291 -3.34 24.10 -10.97
C PHE A 291 -3.50 25.16 -12.08
N SER A 292 -2.92 24.93 -13.24
CA SER A 292 -3.11 25.81 -14.41
C SER A 292 -4.59 26.04 -14.76
N ASP A 293 -5.42 24.99 -14.67
CA ASP A 293 -6.86 25.08 -14.93
C ASP A 293 -7.60 25.84 -13.83
N LEU A 294 -7.23 25.59 -12.56
CA LEU A 294 -7.77 26.32 -11.42
C LEU A 294 -7.36 27.78 -11.40
N PHE A 295 -6.12 28.08 -11.79
CA PHE A 295 -5.63 29.45 -11.91
C PHE A 295 -6.42 30.27 -12.92
N ASN A 296 -6.78 29.69 -14.05
CA ASN A 296 -7.57 30.38 -15.09
C ASN A 296 -9.01 30.61 -14.65
N SER A 297 -9.63 29.68 -13.92
CA SER A 297 -11.05 29.72 -13.56
C SER A 297 -11.36 30.25 -12.17
N ARG A 298 -10.39 30.21 -11.25
CA ARG A 298 -10.59 30.49 -9.81
C ARG A 298 -9.47 31.36 -9.21
N ARG A 299 -8.87 32.26 -10.00
CA ARG A 299 -7.71 33.06 -9.61
C ARG A 299 -7.89 33.78 -8.27
N GLU A 300 -9.06 34.34 -8.02
CA GLU A 300 -9.36 35.15 -6.83
C GLU A 300 -9.28 34.32 -5.52
N LYS A 301 -9.58 33.02 -5.61
CA LYS A 301 -9.52 32.12 -4.47
C LYS A 301 -8.09 31.97 -3.93
N PHE A 302 -7.09 32.13 -4.79
CA PHE A 302 -5.69 31.89 -4.49
C PHE A 302 -4.86 33.18 -4.37
N ALA A 303 -5.46 34.23 -3.81
CA ALA A 303 -4.78 35.50 -3.65
C ALA A 303 -3.57 35.42 -2.73
N ASN A 304 -2.50 36.14 -3.07
CA ASN A 304 -1.30 36.25 -2.24
C ASN A 304 -1.65 36.74 -0.83
N GLY A 305 -0.97 36.18 0.15
CA GLY A 305 -1.17 36.51 1.56
C GLY A 305 -2.29 35.74 2.25
N LYS A 306 -3.16 35.01 1.53
CA LYS A 306 -4.06 34.05 2.16
C LYS A 306 -3.26 32.91 2.76
N VAL A 307 -3.81 32.27 3.77
CA VAL A 307 -3.12 31.21 4.54
C VAL A 307 -3.92 29.92 4.51
N LEU A 308 -3.28 28.84 4.05
CA LEU A 308 -3.85 27.52 4.17
C LEU A 308 -3.68 26.96 5.58
N GLY A 309 -4.61 26.13 6.00
CA GLY A 309 -4.56 25.45 7.30
C GLY A 309 -5.21 26.22 8.44
N GLN A 310 -5.93 27.29 8.12
CA GLN A 310 -6.72 28.07 9.09
C GLN A 310 -8.21 27.82 8.91
#